data_9da0ed5190f40287c304c80429f09851
#
_entry.id   9da0ed5190f40287c304c80429f09851
#
_cell.length_a   1.000
_cell.length_b   1.000
_cell.length_c   1.000
_cell.angle_alpha   90.00
_cell.angle_beta   90.00
_cell.angle_gamma   90.00
#
_symmetry.space_group_name_H-M   'P 1'
#
loop_
_entity.id
_entity.type
_entity.pdbx_description
1 polymer ?
#
loop_
_entity_poly.entity_id
_entity_poly.type
_entity_poly.pdbx_seq_one_letter_code
_entity_poly.pdbx_strand_id
1 'polypeptide(L)'
;MAEAIFNKIADEKEIDVTAESFGIATSTGASVSTNSVLAMKELGIDLADKTATAVNDVDLKKYDKFYCMSQSHSRMLQDFFGVSPDKIKVLNVCDPYGGDLDVYRKCRDEIYNVIKELFVNDFE
;
A
#
# COMPACT_ATOMS: atom_id res chain seq x y z
N MET A 1 -1.95 4.95 -1.86
CA MET A 1 -3.07 5.06 -0.87
C MET A 1 -2.85 4.17 0.35
N ALA A 2 -2.55 2.90 0.17
CA ALA A 2 -2.45 1.95 1.30
C ALA A 2 -1.38 2.34 2.33
N GLU A 3 -0.19 2.74 1.90
CA GLU A 3 0.87 3.17 2.81
C GLU A 3 0.41 4.33 3.72
N ALA A 4 -0.21 5.34 3.14
CA ALA A 4 -0.67 6.51 3.89
C ALA A 4 -1.80 6.16 4.86
N ILE A 5 -2.72 5.29 4.46
CA ILE A 5 -3.81 4.80 5.32
C ILE A 5 -3.23 3.99 6.49
N PHE A 6 -2.29 3.08 6.22
CA PHE A 6 -1.63 2.28 7.24
C PHE A 6 -0.96 3.16 8.29
N ASN A 7 -0.15 4.12 7.85
CA ASN A 7 0.58 5.00 8.76
C ASN A 7 -0.36 5.89 9.58
N LYS A 8 -1.46 6.36 8.97
CA LYS A 8 -2.47 7.13 9.69
C LYS A 8 -3.13 6.32 10.81
N ILE A 9 -3.51 5.08 10.51
CA ILE A 9 -4.13 4.19 11.51
C ILE A 9 -3.15 3.85 12.62
N ALA A 10 -1.88 3.57 12.28
CA ALA A 10 -0.84 3.31 13.28
C ALA A 10 -0.68 4.48 14.23
N ASP A 11 -0.66 5.72 13.72
CA ASP A 11 -0.55 6.92 14.55
C ASP A 11 -1.78 7.09 15.45
N GLU A 12 -2.98 6.89 14.92
CA GLU A 12 -4.22 7.03 15.69
C GLU A 12 -4.32 6.01 16.83
N LYS A 13 -3.79 4.81 16.63
CA LYS A 13 -3.78 3.73 17.62
C LYS A 13 -2.53 3.73 18.49
N GLU A 14 -1.59 4.64 18.25
CA GLU A 14 -0.31 4.73 18.95
C GLU A 14 0.49 3.44 18.90
N ILE A 15 0.46 2.77 17.75
CA ILE A 15 1.23 1.54 17.49
C ILE A 15 2.51 1.91 16.74
N ASP A 16 3.66 1.48 17.27
CA ASP A 16 4.98 1.80 16.72
C ASP A 16 5.34 0.90 15.54
N VAL A 17 4.65 1.10 14.43
CA VAL A 17 4.93 0.44 13.15
C VAL A 17 4.85 1.48 12.04
N THR A 18 5.63 1.28 10.99
CA THR A 18 5.67 2.18 9.83
C THR A 18 5.63 1.36 8.55
N ALA A 19 4.83 1.80 7.59
CA ALA A 19 4.77 1.21 6.26
C ALA A 19 5.50 2.08 5.25
N GLU A 20 6.16 1.41 4.32
CA GLU A 20 6.68 1.99 3.10
C GLU A 20 6.09 1.21 1.93
N SER A 21 5.95 1.83 0.77
CA SER A 21 5.37 1.17 -0.40
C SER A 21 6.33 1.20 -1.58
N PHE A 22 6.19 0.20 -2.45
CA PHE A 22 6.91 0.16 -3.71
C PHE A 22 6.06 -0.52 -4.78
N GLY A 23 6.37 -0.23 -6.03
CA GLY A 23 5.69 -0.82 -7.17
C GLY A 23 6.60 -1.77 -7.94
N ILE A 24 6.02 -2.85 -8.45
CA ILE A 24 6.75 -3.85 -9.25
C ILE A 24 6.95 -3.36 -10.68
N ALA A 25 5.99 -2.58 -11.19
CA ALA A 25 5.97 -2.10 -12.57
C ALA A 25 5.93 -0.57 -12.66
N THR A 26 6.69 0.11 -11.81
CA THR A 26 6.76 1.58 -11.80
C THR A 26 8.21 2.05 -11.83
N SER A 27 8.40 3.36 -12.02
CA SER A 27 9.72 4.01 -11.96
C SER A 27 9.81 4.86 -10.69
N THR A 28 10.96 4.81 -10.03
CA THR A 28 11.23 5.66 -8.86
C THR A 28 11.13 7.14 -9.26
N GLY A 29 10.41 7.90 -8.44
CA GLY A 29 10.16 9.32 -8.68
C GLY A 29 8.92 9.61 -9.50
N ALA A 30 8.21 8.60 -10.02
CA ALA A 30 6.95 8.80 -10.72
C ALA A 30 5.90 9.41 -9.78
N SER A 31 5.12 10.37 -10.29
CA SER A 31 4.08 11.03 -9.50
C SER A 31 2.93 10.09 -9.19
N VAL A 32 2.32 10.27 -8.02
CA VAL A 32 1.07 9.61 -7.65
C VAL A 32 -0.05 10.15 -8.55
N SER A 33 -1.01 9.30 -8.93
CA SER A 33 -2.10 9.73 -9.80
C SER A 33 -2.94 10.84 -9.16
N THR A 34 -3.46 11.75 -10.00
CA THR A 34 -4.29 12.87 -9.55
C THR A 34 -5.51 12.39 -8.76
N ASN A 35 -6.14 11.30 -9.21
CA ASN A 35 -7.32 10.75 -8.53
C ASN A 35 -6.99 10.17 -7.16
N SER A 36 -5.79 9.57 -6.99
CA SER A 36 -5.31 9.14 -5.67
C SER A 36 -5.15 10.33 -4.73
N VAL A 37 -4.55 11.42 -5.22
CA VAL A 37 -4.38 12.66 -4.43
C VAL A 37 -5.73 13.20 -3.99
N LEU A 38 -6.70 13.28 -4.90
CA LEU A 38 -8.03 13.81 -4.61
C LEU A 38 -8.81 12.91 -3.63
N ALA A 39 -8.78 11.60 -3.83
CA ALA A 39 -9.48 10.65 -2.97
C ALA A 39 -8.91 10.68 -1.54
N MET A 40 -7.59 10.76 -1.38
CA MET A 40 -6.95 10.80 -0.08
C MET A 40 -7.13 12.13 0.63
N LYS A 41 -7.22 13.22 -0.11
CA LYS A 41 -7.49 14.54 0.45
C LYS A 41 -8.84 14.58 1.17
N GLU A 42 -9.81 13.82 0.70
CA GLU A 42 -11.12 13.69 1.36
C GLU A 42 -11.03 13.10 2.76
N LEU A 43 -9.97 12.32 3.04
CA LEU A 43 -9.67 11.79 4.37
C LEU A 43 -8.70 12.66 5.18
N GLY A 44 -8.34 13.83 4.67
CA GLY A 44 -7.37 14.72 5.30
C GLY A 44 -5.92 14.29 5.10
N ILE A 45 -5.64 13.43 4.13
CA ILE A 45 -4.30 12.94 3.83
C ILE A 45 -3.80 13.60 2.54
N ASP A 46 -2.62 14.26 2.62
CA ASP A 46 -2.00 14.93 1.48
C ASP A 46 -0.97 14.02 0.82
N LEU A 47 -1.23 13.64 -0.44
CA LEU A 47 -0.31 12.86 -1.27
C LEU A 47 0.33 13.68 -2.40
N ALA A 48 0.15 15.01 -2.42
CA ALA A 48 0.58 15.85 -3.55
C ALA A 48 2.08 15.73 -3.85
N ASP A 49 2.91 15.60 -2.82
CA ASP A 49 4.36 15.51 -2.93
C ASP A 49 4.90 14.07 -2.89
N LYS A 50 4.02 13.08 -2.79
CA LYS A 50 4.42 11.67 -2.75
C LYS A 50 4.80 11.19 -4.14
N THR A 51 5.89 10.42 -4.21
CA THR A 51 6.34 9.78 -5.45
C THR A 51 6.43 8.27 -5.27
N ALA A 52 6.38 7.54 -6.38
CA ALA A 52 6.51 6.09 -6.39
C ALA A 52 7.97 5.66 -6.19
N THR A 53 8.15 4.46 -5.65
CA THR A 53 9.47 3.80 -5.54
C THR A 53 9.39 2.46 -6.27
N ALA A 54 10.35 2.19 -7.15
CA ALA A 54 10.44 0.91 -7.83
C ALA A 54 11.04 -0.15 -6.91
N VAL A 55 10.59 -1.41 -7.05
CA VAL A 55 11.06 -2.52 -6.21
C VAL A 55 12.58 -2.71 -6.28
N ASN A 56 13.20 -2.42 -7.42
CA ASN A 56 14.65 -2.57 -7.60
C ASN A 56 15.46 -1.57 -6.76
N ASP A 57 14.85 -0.49 -6.29
CA ASP A 57 15.50 0.54 -5.48
C ASP A 57 15.24 0.34 -3.97
N VAL A 58 14.66 -0.80 -3.58
CA VAL A 58 14.28 -1.12 -2.21
C VAL A 58 15.12 -2.28 -1.68
N ASP A 59 15.63 -2.15 -0.45
CA ASP A 59 16.26 -3.27 0.25
C ASP A 59 15.14 -4.10 0.93
N LEU A 60 14.77 -5.20 0.29
CA LEU A 60 13.67 -6.05 0.76
C LEU A 60 13.96 -6.73 2.10
N LYS A 61 15.22 -6.90 2.46
CA LYS A 61 15.63 -7.53 3.73
C LYS A 61 15.35 -6.65 4.95
N LYS A 62 15.13 -5.37 4.72
CA LYS A 62 14.86 -4.38 5.77
C LYS A 62 13.48 -4.55 6.41
N TYR A 63 12.55 -5.23 5.72
CA TYR A 63 11.15 -5.28 6.11
C TYR A 63 10.79 -6.61 6.77
N ASP A 64 9.93 -6.53 7.79
CA ASP A 64 9.46 -7.70 8.53
C ASP A 64 8.28 -8.40 7.84
N LYS A 65 7.42 -7.63 7.19
CA LYS A 65 6.22 -8.12 6.52
C LYS A 65 5.94 -7.37 5.23
N PHE A 66 5.33 -8.08 4.28
CA PHE A 66 4.92 -7.55 2.98
C PHE A 66 3.42 -7.74 2.79
N TYR A 67 2.73 -6.66 2.52
CA TYR A 67 1.30 -6.68 2.21
C TYR A 67 1.11 -6.39 0.73
N CYS A 68 0.62 -7.38 0.00
CA CYS A 68 0.41 -7.28 -1.44
C CYS A 68 -1.05 -6.99 -1.76
N MET A 69 -1.29 -6.16 -2.75
CA MET A 69 -2.65 -5.84 -3.18
C MET A 69 -3.31 -7.02 -3.88
N SER A 70 -2.53 -7.88 -4.55
CA SER A 70 -3.04 -9.02 -5.31
C SER A 70 -2.13 -10.24 -5.21
N GLN A 71 -2.67 -11.40 -5.59
CA GLN A 71 -1.90 -12.65 -5.66
C GLN A 71 -0.73 -12.58 -6.65
N SER A 72 -0.90 -11.88 -7.76
CA SER A 72 0.18 -11.74 -8.75
C SER A 72 1.40 -11.02 -8.17
N HIS A 73 1.20 -10.01 -7.34
CA HIS A 73 2.30 -9.31 -6.65
C HIS A 73 3.01 -10.26 -5.68
N SER A 74 2.27 -11.08 -4.96
CA SER A 74 2.84 -12.08 -4.05
C SER A 74 3.72 -13.08 -4.80
N ARG A 75 3.25 -13.59 -5.93
CA ARG A 75 4.03 -14.53 -6.77
C ARG A 75 5.31 -13.89 -7.28
N MET A 76 5.24 -12.64 -7.73
CA MET A 76 6.41 -11.92 -8.23
C MET A 76 7.45 -11.72 -7.13
N LEU A 77 7.04 -11.36 -5.92
CA LEU A 77 7.97 -11.23 -4.78
C LEU A 77 8.65 -12.55 -4.44
N GLN A 78 7.93 -13.67 -4.49
CA GLN A 78 8.50 -14.98 -4.22
C GLN A 78 9.42 -15.44 -5.35
N ASP A 79 8.97 -15.36 -6.60
CA ASP A 79 9.64 -15.99 -7.75
C ASP A 79 10.83 -15.17 -8.25
N PHE A 80 10.73 -13.84 -8.23
CA PHE A 80 11.76 -12.96 -8.80
C PHE A 80 12.60 -12.25 -7.75
N PHE A 81 12.10 -12.10 -6.53
CA PHE A 81 12.80 -11.34 -5.49
C PHE A 81 13.13 -12.17 -4.25
N GLY A 82 12.75 -13.44 -4.23
CA GLY A 82 13.15 -14.38 -3.18
C GLY A 82 12.55 -14.09 -1.81
N VAL A 83 11.44 -13.37 -1.73
CA VAL A 83 10.77 -13.09 -0.45
C VAL A 83 10.08 -14.36 0.05
N SER A 84 10.29 -14.69 1.33
CA SER A 84 9.66 -15.86 1.95
C SER A 84 8.13 -15.69 2.00
N PRO A 85 7.34 -16.70 1.59
CA PRO A 85 5.88 -16.61 1.67
C PRO A 85 5.36 -16.39 3.09
N ASP A 86 6.10 -16.77 4.10
CA ASP A 86 5.72 -16.56 5.51
C ASP A 86 5.66 -15.07 5.88
N LYS A 87 6.34 -14.22 5.12
CA LYS A 87 6.37 -12.77 5.33
C LYS A 87 5.33 -12.02 4.52
N ILE A 88 4.60 -12.71 3.64
CA ILE A 88 3.67 -12.09 2.69
C ILE A 88 2.23 -12.36 3.09
N LYS A 89 1.42 -11.30 3.09
CA LYS A 89 -0.03 -11.38 3.21
C LYS A 89 -0.67 -10.67 2.03
N VAL A 90 -1.63 -11.30 1.38
CA VAL A 90 -2.36 -10.73 0.26
C VAL A 90 -3.65 -10.09 0.76
N LEU A 91 -3.86 -8.83 0.43
CA LEU A 91 -5.03 -8.09 0.87
C LEU A 91 -6.24 -8.26 -0.06
N ASN A 92 -6.01 -8.62 -1.32
CA ASN A 92 -7.04 -8.80 -2.35
C ASN A 92 -7.96 -7.58 -2.50
N VAL A 93 -7.35 -6.41 -2.59
CA VAL A 93 -8.08 -5.17 -2.81
C VAL A 93 -8.07 -4.78 -4.29
N CYS A 94 -9.04 -3.96 -4.69
CA CYS A 94 -9.13 -3.53 -6.07
C CYS A 94 -7.97 -2.61 -6.46
N ASP A 95 -7.63 -2.63 -7.76
CA ASP A 95 -6.68 -1.70 -8.37
C ASP A 95 -7.49 -0.62 -9.12
N PRO A 96 -7.43 0.65 -8.70
CA PRO A 96 -8.20 1.71 -9.34
C PRO A 96 -7.57 2.25 -10.62
N TYR A 97 -6.40 1.75 -11.02
CA TYR A 97 -5.65 2.27 -12.15
C TYR A 97 -6.51 2.37 -13.42
N GLY A 98 -6.51 3.54 -14.03
CA GLY A 98 -7.32 3.82 -15.22
C GLY A 98 -8.79 4.15 -14.93
N GLY A 99 -9.23 4.08 -13.69
CA GLY A 99 -10.59 4.43 -13.29
C GLY A 99 -10.77 5.93 -13.03
N ASP A 100 -12.03 6.33 -12.89
CA ASP A 100 -12.37 7.69 -12.50
C ASP A 100 -12.26 7.91 -10.97
N LEU A 101 -12.59 9.11 -10.50
CA LEU A 101 -12.50 9.45 -9.08
C LEU A 101 -13.38 8.54 -8.21
N ASP A 102 -14.58 8.18 -8.68
CA ASP A 102 -15.47 7.30 -7.92
C ASP A 102 -14.89 5.90 -7.74
N VAL A 103 -14.19 5.37 -8.73
CA VAL A 103 -13.47 4.10 -8.63
C VAL A 103 -12.37 4.22 -7.58
N TYR A 104 -11.61 5.31 -7.57
CA TYR A 104 -10.58 5.56 -6.56
C TYR A 104 -11.16 5.69 -5.16
N ARG A 105 -12.32 6.33 -5.01
CA ARG A 105 -13.01 6.43 -3.71
C ARG A 105 -13.42 5.05 -3.18
N LYS A 106 -13.98 4.20 -4.04
CA LYS A 106 -14.36 2.83 -3.66
C LYS A 106 -13.15 1.99 -3.23
N CYS A 107 -12.07 2.06 -4.01
CA CYS A 107 -10.84 1.35 -3.68
C CYS A 107 -10.21 1.88 -2.39
N ARG A 108 -10.21 3.19 -2.20
CA ARG A 108 -9.75 3.82 -0.95
C ARG A 108 -10.52 3.28 0.26
N ASP A 109 -11.84 3.24 0.18
CA ASP A 109 -12.69 2.78 1.29
C ASP A 109 -12.48 1.29 1.56
N GLU A 110 -12.34 0.48 0.52
CA GLU A 110 -12.02 -0.95 0.65
C GLU A 110 -10.65 -1.15 1.33
N ILE A 111 -9.64 -0.43 0.88
CA ILE A 111 -8.29 -0.48 1.46
C ILE A 111 -8.34 -0.05 2.93
N TYR A 112 -9.05 1.01 3.24
CA TYR A 112 -9.19 1.51 4.62
C TYR A 112 -9.78 0.43 5.53
N ASN A 113 -10.85 -0.21 5.11
CA ASN A 113 -11.52 -1.26 5.91
C ASN A 113 -10.63 -2.49 6.09
N VAL A 114 -9.95 -2.92 5.04
CA VAL A 114 -9.03 -4.07 5.10
C VAL A 114 -7.87 -3.79 6.03
N ILE A 115 -7.26 -2.60 5.95
CA ILE A 115 -6.13 -2.24 6.81
C ILE A 115 -6.57 -2.07 8.26
N LYS A 116 -7.73 -1.50 8.50
CA LYS A 116 -8.30 -1.38 9.85
C LYS A 116 -8.46 -2.77 10.50
N GLU A 117 -8.98 -3.73 9.76
CA GLU A 117 -9.14 -5.11 10.20
C GLU A 117 -7.79 -5.79 10.42
N LEU A 118 -6.82 -5.52 9.56
CA LEU A 118 -5.46 -6.02 9.67
C LEU A 118 -4.81 -5.58 10.99
N PHE A 119 -5.00 -4.34 11.42
CA PHE A 119 -4.47 -3.87 12.71
C PHE A 119 -5.06 -4.64 13.88
N VAL A 120 -6.35 -4.95 13.84
CA VAL A 120 -6.99 -5.76 14.89
C VAL A 120 -6.38 -7.16 14.95
N ASN A 121 -6.12 -7.78 13.80
CA ASN A 121 -5.65 -9.16 13.72
C ASN A 121 -4.14 -9.32 13.93
N ASP A 122 -3.34 -8.39 13.42
CA ASP A 122 -1.88 -8.54 13.36
C ASP A 122 -1.12 -7.70 14.40
N PHE A 123 -1.72 -6.61 14.91
CA PHE A 123 -1.02 -5.65 15.78
C PHE A 123 -1.72 -5.37 17.11
N GLU A 124 -2.89 -5.92 17.34
CA GLU A 124 -3.64 -5.74 18.61
C GLU A 124 -3.81 -7.02 19.40
#